data_bfaf3ad5118c09cba97914cd5e942293
#
_entry.id   bfaf3ad5118c09cba97914cd5e942293
#
_cell.length_a   1.000
_cell.length_b   1.000
_cell.length_c   1.000
_cell.angle_alpha   90.00
_cell.angle_beta   90.00
_cell.angle_gamma   90.00
#
_symmetry.space_group_name_H-M   'P 1'
#
loop_
_entity.id
_entity.type
_entity.pdbx_description
1 polymer ?
#
loop_
_entity_poly.entity_id
_entity_poly.type
_entity_poly.pdbx_seq_one_letter_code
_entity_poly.pdbx_strand_id
1 'polypeptide(L)'
;EGRRANPRSKPPFPASSGVWGKPTCVNNVETLCNVPAILANGVEWYQNISTSKDAGTKLMGFSGRVKNPGVWELPFGTTAREILEDYAGGMRDGLKFKAWQPGGAGTDFLTEAHLDLPMEFESIGKAGSRLGTSLAMAVDHEINMVSLVRNLEEFFARESCGWCTPCRDGLPWSVKILRALERGEGQPGDIETLEQLCRFLGPGKTFCAHAPGAVEPLSLIHI
;
A
#
# COMPACT_ATOMS: atom_id res chain seq x y z
N GLU A 1 -10.63 12.18 18.83
CA GLU A 1 -11.25 11.82 20.14
C GLU A 1 -10.43 10.76 20.89
N GLY A 2 -9.24 10.35 20.42
CA GLY A 2 -8.35 9.41 21.10
C GLY A 2 -8.82 7.94 21.12
N ARG A 3 -9.75 7.59 20.26
CA ARG A 3 -10.26 6.23 20.11
C ARG A 3 -10.05 5.72 18.69
N ARG A 4 -10.06 4.38 18.51
CA ARG A 4 -10.08 3.77 17.17
C ARG A 4 -11.34 4.22 16.44
N ALA A 5 -11.17 4.66 15.19
CA ALA A 5 -12.30 4.96 14.32
C ALA A 5 -12.94 3.65 13.86
N ASN A 6 -14.21 3.46 14.18
CA ASN A 6 -14.99 2.33 13.67
C ASN A 6 -15.79 2.76 12.44
N PRO A 7 -15.93 1.90 11.43
CA PRO A 7 -16.73 2.18 10.26
C PRO A 7 -18.22 2.26 10.64
N ARG A 8 -18.95 3.12 9.95
CA ARG A 8 -20.42 3.13 10.01
C ARG A 8 -21.00 2.12 9.03
N SER A 9 -22.06 1.47 9.45
CA SER A 9 -22.83 0.60 8.55
C SER A 9 -23.41 1.37 7.38
N LYS A 10 -23.39 0.77 6.20
CA LYS A 10 -24.03 1.29 4.98
C LYS A 10 -25.12 0.30 4.57
N PRO A 11 -26.28 0.74 4.05
CA PRO A 11 -26.79 2.11 3.93
C PRO A 11 -27.07 2.79 5.30
N PRO A 12 -27.15 4.15 5.40
CA PRO A 12 -27.09 5.08 4.27
C PRO A 12 -25.65 5.33 3.79
N PHE A 13 -25.50 5.65 2.51
CA PHE A 13 -24.26 6.12 1.94
C PHE A 13 -24.09 7.62 2.14
N PRO A 14 -22.86 8.17 2.22
CA PRO A 14 -22.65 9.62 2.40
C PRO A 14 -23.33 10.48 1.35
N ALA A 15 -23.45 9.99 0.10
CA ALA A 15 -24.13 10.71 -0.97
C ALA A 15 -25.62 10.97 -0.69
N SER A 16 -26.27 10.14 0.11
CA SER A 16 -27.67 10.31 0.51
C SER A 16 -27.80 10.90 1.92
N SER A 17 -26.95 10.53 2.86
CA SER A 17 -27.00 11.01 4.24
C SER A 17 -25.59 10.95 4.86
N GLY A 18 -24.85 12.05 4.75
CA GLY A 18 -23.46 12.20 5.25
C GLY A 18 -23.37 13.13 6.46
N VAL A 19 -22.52 14.15 6.35
CA VAL A 19 -22.29 15.13 7.42
C VAL A 19 -23.58 15.86 7.76
N TRP A 20 -23.92 15.90 9.05
CA TRP A 20 -25.18 16.45 9.58
C TRP A 20 -26.46 15.90 8.91
N GLY A 21 -26.43 14.66 8.45
CA GLY A 21 -27.55 14.03 7.77
C GLY A 21 -27.86 14.61 6.38
N LYS A 22 -26.94 15.35 5.79
CA LYS A 22 -27.09 15.94 4.45
C LYS A 22 -26.33 15.13 3.40
N PRO A 23 -26.76 15.19 2.12
CA PRO A 23 -25.97 14.64 1.02
C PRO A 23 -24.55 15.19 1.03
N THR A 24 -23.55 14.29 1.02
CA THR A 24 -22.16 14.66 1.20
C THR A 24 -21.29 13.99 0.14
N CYS A 25 -20.49 14.79 -0.57
CA CYS A 25 -19.45 14.31 -1.44
C CYS A 25 -18.18 14.05 -0.62
N VAL A 26 -17.58 12.87 -0.76
CA VAL A 26 -16.36 12.48 -0.06
C VAL A 26 -15.27 12.25 -1.10
N ASN A 27 -14.19 13.00 -1.02
CA ASN A 27 -13.04 12.90 -1.93
C ASN A 27 -11.73 12.92 -1.14
N ASN A 28 -10.68 12.39 -1.78
CA ASN A 28 -9.32 12.49 -1.28
C ASN A 28 -8.87 13.95 -1.26
N VAL A 29 -8.14 14.35 -0.21
CA VAL A 29 -7.65 15.72 -0.02
C VAL A 29 -6.69 16.12 -1.14
N GLU A 30 -5.76 15.26 -1.53
CA GLU A 30 -4.82 15.51 -2.63
C GLU A 30 -5.58 15.80 -3.95
N THR A 31 -6.62 15.02 -4.24
CA THR A 31 -7.50 15.26 -5.41
C THR A 31 -8.15 16.64 -5.34
N LEU A 32 -8.72 17.01 -4.18
CA LEU A 32 -9.36 18.32 -4.03
C LEU A 32 -8.37 19.49 -4.10
N CYS A 33 -7.14 19.31 -3.62
CA CYS A 33 -6.10 20.34 -3.69
C CYS A 33 -5.69 20.67 -5.13
N ASN A 34 -5.83 19.75 -6.08
CA ASN A 34 -5.55 20.01 -7.49
C ASN A 34 -6.62 20.85 -8.20
N VAL A 35 -7.85 20.83 -7.70
CA VAL A 35 -8.99 21.50 -8.39
C VAL A 35 -8.77 23.01 -8.61
N PRO A 36 -8.31 23.81 -7.62
CA PRO A 36 -8.09 25.24 -7.85
C PRO A 36 -7.07 25.54 -8.94
N ALA A 37 -5.97 24.76 -9.00
CA ALA A 37 -4.93 24.92 -10.01
C ALA A 37 -5.44 24.55 -11.41
N ILE A 38 -6.24 23.50 -11.53
CA ILE A 38 -6.86 23.09 -12.80
C ILE A 38 -7.84 24.17 -13.30
N LEU A 39 -8.66 24.73 -12.39
CA LEU A 39 -9.61 25.79 -12.76
C LEU A 39 -8.89 27.08 -13.20
N ALA A 40 -7.74 27.40 -12.60
CA ALA A 40 -6.96 28.59 -12.94
C ALA A 40 -6.19 28.45 -14.25
N ASN A 41 -5.61 27.28 -14.53
CA ASN A 41 -4.67 27.09 -15.63
C ASN A 41 -5.26 26.24 -16.79
N GLY A 42 -6.36 25.57 -16.59
CA GLY A 42 -7.04 24.74 -17.58
C GLY A 42 -6.63 23.25 -17.55
N VAL A 43 -7.46 22.45 -18.20
CA VAL A 43 -7.31 20.98 -18.22
C VAL A 43 -6.05 20.55 -18.98
N GLU A 44 -5.78 21.16 -20.13
CA GLU A 44 -4.60 20.83 -20.94
C GLU A 44 -3.29 21.10 -20.19
N TRP A 45 -3.24 22.20 -19.44
CA TRP A 45 -2.09 22.49 -18.58
C TRP A 45 -1.83 21.34 -17.60
N TYR A 46 -2.86 20.86 -16.92
CA TYR A 46 -2.73 19.77 -15.94
C TYR A 46 -2.33 18.45 -16.60
N GLN A 47 -2.92 18.13 -17.74
CA GLN A 47 -2.59 16.92 -18.50
C GLN A 47 -1.13 16.92 -18.99
N ASN A 48 -0.61 18.08 -19.41
CA ASN A 48 0.73 18.21 -19.97
C ASN A 48 1.86 18.23 -18.91
N ILE A 49 1.53 18.25 -17.61
CA ILE A 49 2.54 18.10 -16.54
C ILE A 49 3.09 16.67 -16.53
N SER A 50 2.23 15.68 -16.72
CA SER A 50 2.59 14.27 -16.68
C SER A 50 3.26 13.79 -17.97
N THR A 51 4.13 12.79 -17.84
CA THR A 51 4.73 12.03 -18.95
C THR A 51 4.02 10.69 -19.17
N SER A 52 2.94 10.44 -18.43
CA SER A 52 2.15 9.19 -18.47
C SER A 52 0.69 9.45 -18.87
N LYS A 53 -0.12 8.39 -18.88
CA LYS A 53 -1.58 8.50 -19.10
C LYS A 53 -2.32 9.13 -17.92
N ASP A 54 -1.77 8.99 -16.71
CA ASP A 54 -2.31 9.60 -15.51
C ASP A 54 -1.89 11.08 -15.50
N ALA A 55 -2.85 11.99 -15.36
CA ALA A 55 -2.61 13.43 -15.52
C ALA A 55 -2.07 14.07 -14.24
N GLY A 56 -1.24 15.11 -14.42
CA GLY A 56 -0.80 16.00 -13.34
C GLY A 56 0.32 15.44 -12.50
N THR A 57 0.29 15.83 -11.22
CA THR A 57 1.28 15.47 -10.22
C THR A 57 0.69 14.57 -9.14
N LYS A 58 1.57 13.91 -8.40
CA LYS A 58 1.24 13.17 -7.20
C LYS A 58 2.33 13.34 -6.15
N LEU A 59 1.94 13.30 -4.88
CA LEU A 59 2.90 13.16 -3.79
C LEU A 59 3.47 11.75 -3.83
N MET A 60 4.76 11.64 -4.16
CA MET A 60 5.51 10.39 -4.24
C MET A 60 6.66 10.43 -3.26
N GLY A 61 7.11 9.29 -2.78
CA GLY A 61 8.22 9.27 -1.85
C GLY A 61 8.84 7.90 -1.65
N PHE A 62 9.99 7.90 -0.97
CA PHE A 62 10.65 6.70 -0.49
C PHE A 62 10.95 6.79 1.00
N SER A 63 10.69 5.69 1.67
CA SER A 63 11.04 5.42 3.06
C SER A 63 11.92 4.16 3.16
N GLY A 64 12.24 3.72 4.35
CA GLY A 64 13.15 2.61 4.58
C GLY A 64 14.59 3.10 4.83
N ARG A 65 15.57 2.23 4.58
CA ARG A 65 16.98 2.57 4.83
C ARG A 65 17.63 3.26 3.62
N VAL A 66 16.96 4.27 3.08
CA VAL A 66 17.50 5.18 2.06
C VAL A 66 18.25 6.35 2.71
N LYS A 67 19.08 7.07 1.97
CA LYS A 67 19.90 8.18 2.50
C LYS A 67 19.03 9.35 2.95
N ASN A 68 18.09 9.76 2.11
CA ASN A 68 17.21 10.91 2.34
C ASN A 68 15.74 10.48 2.23
N PRO A 69 15.13 9.84 3.25
CA PRO A 69 13.73 9.52 3.19
C PRO A 69 12.89 10.80 3.11
N GLY A 70 11.90 10.83 2.22
CA GLY A 70 11.11 12.03 2.01
C GLY A 70 9.90 11.81 1.10
N VAL A 71 9.17 12.88 0.89
CA VAL A 71 8.00 12.96 0.02
C VAL A 71 8.16 14.17 -0.88
N TRP A 72 7.92 14.00 -2.17
CA TRP A 72 8.06 15.03 -3.19
C TRP A 72 6.80 15.06 -4.07
N GLU A 73 6.41 16.23 -4.51
CA GLU A 73 5.40 16.38 -5.54
C GLU A 73 6.06 16.21 -6.91
N LEU A 74 5.70 15.14 -7.61
CA LEU A 74 6.34 14.75 -8.87
C LEU A 74 5.27 14.48 -9.94
N PRO A 75 5.59 14.70 -11.23
CA PRO A 75 4.73 14.33 -12.33
C PRO A 75 4.45 12.82 -12.33
N PHE A 76 3.23 12.43 -12.68
CA PHE A 76 2.97 11.04 -13.03
C PHE A 76 3.88 10.60 -14.18
N GLY A 77 4.40 9.38 -14.11
CA GLY A 77 5.38 8.86 -15.05
C GLY A 77 6.83 8.94 -14.57
N THR A 78 7.13 9.69 -13.49
CA THR A 78 8.43 9.60 -12.81
C THR A 78 8.65 8.16 -12.37
N THR A 79 9.83 7.60 -12.67
CA THR A 79 10.11 6.20 -12.34
C THR A 79 10.44 6.00 -10.85
N ALA A 80 10.20 4.79 -10.35
CA ALA A 80 10.59 4.46 -8.97
C ALA A 80 12.11 4.59 -8.77
N ARG A 81 12.92 4.31 -9.82
CA ARG A 81 14.37 4.47 -9.79
C ARG A 81 14.77 5.93 -9.60
N GLU A 82 14.21 6.85 -10.41
CA GLU A 82 14.48 8.29 -10.26
C GLU A 82 14.15 8.76 -8.84
N ILE A 83 13.01 8.34 -8.27
CA ILE A 83 12.63 8.73 -6.91
C ILE A 83 13.62 8.16 -5.88
N LEU A 84 14.02 6.90 -6.04
CA LEU A 84 14.96 6.25 -5.14
C LEU A 84 16.38 6.87 -5.22
N GLU A 85 16.89 7.07 -6.43
CA GLU A 85 18.29 7.46 -6.62
C GLU A 85 18.48 8.97 -6.57
N ASP A 86 17.69 9.75 -7.30
CA ASP A 86 17.90 11.20 -7.45
C ASP A 86 17.30 11.98 -6.27
N TYR A 87 16.14 11.58 -5.77
CA TYR A 87 15.48 12.30 -4.68
C TYR A 87 15.83 11.72 -3.30
N ALA A 88 15.76 10.39 -3.13
CA ALA A 88 16.08 9.75 -1.87
C ALA A 88 17.57 9.45 -1.69
N GLY A 89 18.42 9.67 -2.72
CA GLY A 89 19.87 9.52 -2.66
C GLY A 89 20.36 8.07 -2.63
N GLY A 90 19.52 7.13 -3.00
CA GLY A 90 19.80 5.69 -2.99
C GLY A 90 19.78 5.07 -1.59
N MET A 91 20.20 3.81 -1.52
CA MET A 91 20.31 3.09 -0.26
C MET A 91 21.43 3.68 0.62
N ARG A 92 21.30 3.54 1.96
CA ARG A 92 22.39 3.90 2.89
C ARG A 92 23.65 3.10 2.59
N ASP A 93 24.80 3.66 2.93
CA ASP A 93 26.10 3.05 2.68
C ASP A 93 26.19 1.65 3.27
N GLY A 94 26.72 0.70 2.47
CA GLY A 94 26.83 -0.71 2.82
C GLY A 94 25.55 -1.54 2.60
N LEU A 95 24.40 -0.93 2.36
CA LEU A 95 23.16 -1.64 2.12
C LEU A 95 22.89 -1.83 0.62
N LYS A 96 22.42 -3.03 0.26
CA LYS A 96 22.01 -3.36 -1.09
C LYS A 96 20.49 -3.41 -1.15
N PHE A 97 19.94 -2.87 -2.23
CA PHE A 97 18.52 -2.96 -2.50
C PHE A 97 18.09 -4.42 -2.72
N LYS A 98 16.93 -4.80 -2.20
CA LYS A 98 16.35 -6.15 -2.32
C LYS A 98 14.97 -6.12 -2.95
N ALA A 99 14.07 -5.31 -2.41
CA ALA A 99 12.69 -5.20 -2.84
C ALA A 99 12.10 -3.85 -2.43
N TRP A 100 10.89 -3.57 -2.85
CA TRP A 100 10.16 -2.38 -2.44
C TRP A 100 8.65 -2.60 -2.48
N GLN A 101 7.92 -1.83 -1.67
CA GLN A 101 6.46 -1.72 -1.75
C GLN A 101 6.09 -0.37 -2.34
N PRO A 102 5.27 -0.28 -3.40
CA PRO A 102 5.04 0.98 -4.11
C PRO A 102 4.14 1.97 -3.36
N GLY A 103 3.22 1.51 -2.53
CA GLY A 103 2.19 2.39 -2.01
C GLY A 103 1.64 2.06 -0.63
N GLY A 104 2.48 1.57 0.27
CA GLY A 104 2.09 1.30 1.65
C GLY A 104 1.91 -0.18 1.97
N ALA A 105 1.60 -0.47 3.23
CA ALA A 105 1.58 -1.81 3.82
C ALA A 105 0.67 -2.82 3.11
N GLY A 106 -0.35 -2.35 2.41
CA GLY A 106 -1.32 -3.20 1.69
C GLY A 106 -1.05 -3.31 0.20
N THR A 107 0.21 -3.27 -0.23
CA THR A 107 0.61 -3.48 -1.63
C THR A 107 1.64 -4.61 -1.71
N ASP A 108 1.66 -5.30 -2.85
CA ASP A 108 2.61 -6.38 -3.09
C ASP A 108 4.03 -5.84 -3.22
N PHE A 109 5.01 -6.68 -2.87
CA PHE A 109 6.42 -6.37 -3.06
C PHE A 109 6.82 -6.46 -4.52
N LEU A 110 7.61 -5.50 -4.97
CA LEU A 110 8.26 -5.48 -6.26
C LEU A 110 9.78 -5.60 -6.08
N THR A 111 10.46 -6.10 -7.10
CA THR A 111 11.93 -6.30 -7.09
C THR A 111 12.65 -5.18 -7.84
N GLU A 112 13.97 -5.23 -7.89
CA GLU A 112 14.82 -4.31 -8.64
C GLU A 112 14.46 -4.22 -10.12
N ALA A 113 14.01 -5.33 -10.72
CA ALA A 113 13.56 -5.38 -12.12
C ALA A 113 12.39 -4.44 -12.43
N HIS A 114 11.69 -3.98 -11.41
CA HIS A 114 10.52 -3.11 -11.53
C HIS A 114 10.80 -1.64 -11.19
N LEU A 115 12.05 -1.28 -10.87
CA LEU A 115 12.39 0.11 -10.51
C LEU A 115 12.25 1.10 -11.68
N ASP A 116 12.40 0.62 -12.91
CA ASP A 116 12.27 1.46 -14.12
C ASP A 116 10.81 1.63 -14.58
N LEU A 117 9.86 1.05 -13.86
CA LEU A 117 8.44 1.30 -14.12
C LEU A 117 8.07 2.73 -13.73
N PRO A 118 7.27 3.42 -14.56
CA PRO A 118 6.70 4.71 -14.18
C PRO A 118 5.74 4.52 -13.01
N MET A 119 5.80 5.45 -12.06
CA MET A 119 4.88 5.50 -10.92
C MET A 119 3.54 6.02 -11.42
N GLU A 120 2.75 5.11 -11.96
CA GLU A 120 1.40 5.31 -12.48
C GLU A 120 0.53 4.08 -12.19
N PHE A 121 -0.80 4.23 -12.25
CA PHE A 121 -1.72 3.17 -11.83
C PHE A 121 -1.63 1.94 -12.73
N GLU A 122 -1.54 2.12 -14.06
CA GLU A 122 -1.55 1.01 -15.02
C GLU A 122 -0.27 0.18 -14.96
N SER A 123 0.89 0.82 -14.92
CA SER A 123 2.19 0.13 -14.96
C SER A 123 2.45 -0.67 -13.71
N ILE A 124 2.20 -0.08 -12.53
CA ILE A 124 2.34 -0.79 -11.26
C ILE A 124 1.28 -1.91 -11.15
N GLY A 125 0.07 -1.67 -11.66
CA GLY A 125 -0.99 -2.69 -11.71
C GLY A 125 -0.61 -3.90 -12.57
N LYS A 126 -0.01 -3.68 -13.74
CA LYS A 126 0.48 -4.76 -14.62
C LYS A 126 1.66 -5.54 -14.02
N ALA A 127 2.45 -4.92 -13.16
CA ALA A 127 3.53 -5.59 -12.43
C ALA A 127 3.03 -6.46 -11.26
N GLY A 128 1.71 -6.55 -11.06
CA GLY A 128 1.11 -7.39 -10.02
C GLY A 128 0.98 -6.72 -8.65
N SER A 129 1.15 -5.38 -8.58
CA SER A 129 0.99 -4.63 -7.34
C SER A 129 0.00 -3.47 -7.53
N ARG A 130 0.00 -2.50 -6.63
CA ARG A 130 -0.83 -1.29 -6.72
C ARG A 130 -0.02 -0.05 -6.39
N LEU A 131 -0.24 1.04 -7.11
CA LEU A 131 0.40 2.32 -6.81
C LEU A 131 0.08 2.82 -5.40
N GLY A 132 -1.14 2.56 -4.91
CA GLY A 132 -1.57 2.93 -3.58
C GLY A 132 -1.38 4.42 -3.28
N THR A 133 -0.67 4.72 -2.19
CA THR A 133 -0.36 6.10 -1.81
C THR A 133 0.83 6.69 -2.56
N SER A 134 1.56 5.92 -3.35
CA SER A 134 2.84 6.28 -4.00
C SER A 134 3.96 6.62 -3.01
N LEU A 135 3.79 6.27 -1.74
CA LEU A 135 4.84 6.37 -0.72
C LEU A 135 5.51 5.01 -0.60
N ALA A 136 6.55 4.83 -1.39
CA ALA A 136 7.26 3.57 -1.46
C ALA A 136 8.13 3.30 -0.23
N MET A 137 8.36 2.03 0.05
CA MET A 137 9.27 1.59 1.10
C MET A 137 10.34 0.69 0.49
N ALA A 138 11.60 1.11 0.58
CA ALA A 138 12.74 0.29 0.17
C ALA A 138 13.09 -0.75 1.24
N VAL A 139 13.32 -1.97 0.79
CA VAL A 139 13.74 -3.12 1.60
C VAL A 139 15.15 -3.49 1.20
N ASP A 140 16.06 -3.57 2.15
CA ASP A 140 17.45 -3.94 1.91
C ASP A 140 17.73 -5.44 2.15
N HIS A 141 18.93 -5.88 1.78
CA HIS A 141 19.32 -7.28 1.80
C HIS A 141 19.43 -7.89 3.20
N GLU A 142 19.57 -7.08 4.25
CA GLU A 142 19.64 -7.54 5.63
C GLU A 142 18.27 -7.84 6.23
N ILE A 143 17.20 -7.31 5.63
CA ILE A 143 15.86 -7.49 6.17
C ILE A 143 15.36 -8.91 5.91
N ASN A 144 14.95 -9.57 6.99
CA ASN A 144 14.22 -10.83 6.91
C ASN A 144 12.78 -10.56 6.47
N MET A 145 12.38 -11.13 5.32
CA MET A 145 11.04 -10.90 4.75
C MET A 145 9.93 -11.47 5.62
N VAL A 146 10.15 -12.60 6.31
CA VAL A 146 9.14 -13.17 7.22
C VAL A 146 8.87 -12.20 8.37
N SER A 147 9.94 -11.62 8.96
CA SER A 147 9.81 -10.62 10.02
C SER A 147 9.10 -9.36 9.54
N LEU A 148 9.40 -8.90 8.33
CA LEU A 148 8.75 -7.73 7.72
C LEU A 148 7.27 -7.98 7.51
N VAL A 149 6.90 -9.08 6.85
CA VAL A 149 5.49 -9.43 6.59
C VAL A 149 4.75 -9.67 7.90
N ARG A 150 5.37 -10.34 8.88
CA ARG A 150 4.77 -10.49 10.22
C ARG A 150 4.44 -9.13 10.84
N ASN A 151 5.33 -8.16 10.74
CA ASN A 151 5.09 -6.81 11.27
C ASN A 151 3.90 -6.12 10.57
N LEU A 152 3.78 -6.26 9.25
CA LEU A 152 2.64 -5.75 8.49
C LEU A 152 1.34 -6.46 8.91
N GLU A 153 1.35 -7.77 9.01
CA GLU A 153 0.18 -8.55 9.44
C GLU A 153 -0.26 -8.22 10.88
N GLU A 154 0.68 -7.97 11.79
CA GLU A 154 0.37 -7.49 13.16
C GLU A 154 -0.35 -6.15 13.13
N PHE A 155 0.05 -5.23 12.26
CA PHE A 155 -0.66 -3.98 12.06
C PHE A 155 -2.08 -4.24 11.56
N PHE A 156 -2.27 -5.03 10.52
CA PHE A 156 -3.60 -5.31 9.98
C PHE A 156 -4.50 -6.04 10.97
N ALA A 157 -3.95 -7.00 11.72
CA ALA A 157 -4.70 -7.70 12.76
C ALA A 157 -5.18 -6.75 13.87
N ARG A 158 -4.30 -5.83 14.31
CA ARG A 158 -4.62 -4.83 15.33
C ARG A 158 -5.64 -3.81 14.84
N GLU A 159 -5.56 -3.39 13.58
CA GLU A 159 -6.43 -2.36 13.01
C GLU A 159 -7.76 -2.91 12.46
N SER A 160 -7.95 -4.22 12.46
CA SER A 160 -9.25 -4.82 12.10
C SER A 160 -10.37 -4.27 12.99
N CYS A 161 -11.48 -3.86 12.38
CA CYS A 161 -12.66 -3.42 13.12
C CYS A 161 -13.42 -4.59 13.80
N GLY A 162 -13.06 -5.85 13.48
CA GLY A 162 -13.64 -7.07 14.05
C GLY A 162 -15.01 -7.47 13.50
N TRP A 163 -15.55 -6.78 12.51
CA TRP A 163 -16.90 -7.06 12.01
C TRP A 163 -16.99 -8.35 11.20
N CYS A 164 -16.06 -8.57 10.25
CA CYS A 164 -16.07 -9.78 9.42
C CYS A 164 -15.27 -10.89 10.09
N THR A 165 -15.86 -12.07 10.26
CA THR A 165 -15.19 -13.22 10.86
C THR A 165 -13.86 -13.58 10.20
N PRO A 166 -13.76 -13.67 8.84
CA PRO A 166 -12.47 -13.96 8.21
C PRO A 166 -11.38 -12.98 8.61
N CYS A 167 -11.66 -11.68 8.58
CA CYS A 167 -10.70 -10.63 8.96
C CYS A 167 -10.33 -10.69 10.45
N ARG A 168 -11.35 -10.76 11.33
CA ARG A 168 -11.17 -10.76 12.78
C ARG A 168 -10.34 -11.93 13.28
N ASP A 169 -10.58 -13.12 12.73
CA ASP A 169 -9.98 -14.36 13.21
C ASP A 169 -8.80 -14.80 12.32
N GLY A 170 -8.88 -14.58 11.00
CA GLY A 170 -7.86 -14.99 10.03
C GLY A 170 -6.56 -14.20 10.15
N LEU A 171 -6.62 -12.86 10.29
CA LEU A 171 -5.40 -12.06 10.43
C LEU A 171 -4.58 -12.40 11.68
N PRO A 172 -5.17 -12.53 12.90
CA PRO A 172 -4.43 -13.02 14.06
C PRO A 172 -3.86 -14.42 13.87
N TRP A 173 -4.53 -15.28 13.11
CA TRP A 173 -4.02 -16.61 12.81
C TRP A 173 -2.81 -16.55 11.90
N SER A 174 -2.83 -15.74 10.82
CA SER A 174 -1.65 -15.48 9.99
C SER A 174 -0.47 -15.00 10.82
N VAL A 175 -0.68 -14.03 11.71
CA VAL A 175 0.35 -13.53 12.64
C VAL A 175 0.94 -14.64 13.52
N LYS A 176 0.11 -15.54 14.04
CA LYS A 176 0.57 -16.66 14.88
C LYS A 176 1.50 -17.59 14.11
N ILE A 177 1.14 -17.94 12.87
CA ILE A 177 1.95 -18.80 12.01
C ILE A 177 3.27 -18.09 11.65
N LEU A 178 3.22 -16.84 11.22
CA LEU A 178 4.42 -16.06 10.88
C LEU A 178 5.39 -15.91 12.06
N ARG A 179 4.88 -15.74 13.27
CA ARG A 179 5.70 -15.73 14.49
C ARG A 179 6.38 -17.07 14.76
N ALA A 180 5.71 -18.18 14.49
CA ALA A 180 6.31 -19.51 14.63
C ALA A 180 7.40 -19.72 13.57
N LEU A 181 7.13 -19.36 12.30
CA LEU A 181 8.12 -19.42 11.22
C LEU A 181 9.37 -18.58 11.52
N GLU A 182 9.20 -17.35 12.00
CA GLU A 182 10.30 -16.45 12.37
C GLU A 182 11.20 -17.04 13.45
N ARG A 183 10.64 -17.83 14.38
CA ARG A 183 11.38 -18.49 15.45
C ARG A 183 11.97 -19.85 15.08
N GLY A 184 11.72 -20.33 13.86
CA GLY A 184 12.10 -21.67 13.45
C GLY A 184 11.22 -22.78 14.05
N GLU A 185 10.05 -22.44 14.57
CA GLU A 185 9.04 -23.33 15.17
C GLU A 185 7.93 -23.71 14.20
N GLY A 186 8.08 -23.37 12.90
CA GLY A 186 7.09 -23.67 11.86
C GLY A 186 6.80 -25.17 11.76
N GLN A 187 5.55 -25.49 11.49
CA GLN A 187 5.08 -26.88 11.37
C GLN A 187 4.78 -27.23 9.91
N PRO A 188 4.87 -28.51 9.52
CA PRO A 188 4.37 -28.95 8.22
C PRO A 188 2.91 -28.54 8.05
N GLY A 189 2.59 -27.91 6.90
CA GLY A 189 1.24 -27.41 6.60
C GLY A 189 1.00 -25.93 6.96
N ASP A 190 1.97 -25.26 7.59
CA ASP A 190 1.83 -23.82 7.93
C ASP A 190 1.79 -22.93 6.69
N ILE A 191 2.60 -23.23 5.66
CA ILE A 191 2.60 -22.47 4.40
C ILE A 191 1.28 -22.66 3.66
N GLU A 192 0.81 -23.89 3.54
CA GLU A 192 -0.48 -24.21 2.91
C GLU A 192 -1.64 -23.54 3.65
N THR A 193 -1.54 -23.43 4.97
CA THR A 193 -2.52 -22.71 5.79
C THR A 193 -2.48 -21.20 5.50
N LEU A 194 -1.30 -20.59 5.38
CA LEU A 194 -1.18 -19.18 5.00
C LEU A 194 -1.76 -18.94 3.60
N GLU A 195 -1.50 -19.81 2.63
CA GLU A 195 -2.10 -19.72 1.28
C GLU A 195 -3.64 -19.80 1.33
N GLN A 196 -4.19 -20.71 2.15
CA GLN A 196 -5.64 -20.80 2.34
C GLN A 196 -6.19 -19.52 2.98
N LEU A 197 -5.52 -18.96 3.97
CA LEU A 197 -5.92 -17.70 4.60
C LEU A 197 -5.89 -16.56 3.58
N CYS A 198 -4.89 -16.47 2.70
CA CYS A 198 -4.88 -15.50 1.60
C CYS A 198 -6.12 -15.61 0.72
N ARG A 199 -6.57 -16.83 0.40
CA ARG A 199 -7.79 -17.05 -0.39
C ARG A 199 -9.07 -16.63 0.36
N PHE A 200 -9.16 -16.90 1.67
CA PHE A 200 -10.32 -16.56 2.48
C PHE A 200 -10.39 -15.08 2.87
N LEU A 201 -9.27 -14.38 2.86
CA LEU A 201 -9.16 -12.95 3.17
C LEU A 201 -9.16 -12.07 1.92
N GLY A 202 -8.98 -12.66 0.74
CA GLY A 202 -8.87 -11.98 -0.53
C GLY A 202 -10.11 -11.18 -0.96
N PRO A 203 -10.07 -10.56 -2.14
CA PRO A 203 -11.15 -9.70 -2.64
C PRO A 203 -12.52 -10.40 -2.66
N GLY A 204 -13.55 -9.68 -2.21
CA GLY A 204 -14.94 -10.18 -2.18
C GLY A 204 -15.27 -11.12 -1.02
N LYS A 205 -14.33 -11.42 -0.13
CA LYS A 205 -14.54 -12.31 1.03
C LYS A 205 -14.83 -11.55 2.33
N THR A 206 -14.59 -10.27 2.35
CA THR A 206 -14.84 -9.38 3.49
C THR A 206 -15.58 -8.11 3.04
N PHE A 207 -16.20 -7.37 3.98
CA PHE A 207 -17.01 -6.19 3.63
C PHE A 207 -16.20 -4.98 3.14
N CYS A 208 -14.91 -4.94 3.41
CA CYS A 208 -14.04 -3.84 2.96
C CYS A 208 -12.69 -4.38 2.48
N ALA A 209 -11.84 -3.49 1.96
CA ALA A 209 -10.53 -3.83 1.42
C ALA A 209 -9.42 -4.02 2.48
N HIS A 210 -9.74 -4.01 3.77
CA HIS A 210 -8.73 -4.13 4.83
C HIS A 210 -8.02 -5.50 4.79
N ALA A 211 -8.79 -6.59 4.83
CA ALA A 211 -8.22 -7.93 4.76
C ALA A 211 -7.61 -8.26 3.39
N PRO A 212 -8.25 -7.92 2.25
CA PRO A 212 -7.58 -8.02 0.96
C PRO A 212 -6.23 -7.31 0.89
N GLY A 213 -6.14 -6.09 1.44
CA GLY A 213 -4.87 -5.36 1.50
C GLY A 213 -3.83 -6.03 2.41
N ALA A 214 -4.25 -6.71 3.47
CA ALA A 214 -3.32 -7.43 4.35
C ALA A 214 -2.66 -8.62 3.63
N VAL A 215 -3.41 -9.37 2.85
CA VAL A 215 -2.88 -10.59 2.21
C VAL A 215 -2.05 -10.34 0.95
N GLU A 216 -2.04 -9.12 0.40
CA GLU A 216 -1.18 -8.80 -0.74
C GLU A 216 0.31 -9.00 -0.41
N PRO A 217 0.89 -8.35 0.60
CA PRO A 217 2.29 -8.58 0.96
C PRO A 217 2.56 -10.01 1.45
N LEU A 218 1.56 -10.69 2.02
CA LEU A 218 1.68 -12.06 2.49
C LEU A 218 1.76 -13.06 1.32
N SER A 219 1.04 -12.82 0.23
CA SER A 219 0.98 -13.73 -0.92
C SER A 219 2.33 -13.90 -1.63
N LEU A 220 3.26 -12.96 -1.46
CA LEU A 220 4.59 -12.94 -2.08
C LEU A 220 5.73 -13.23 -1.09
N ILE A 221 5.45 -13.74 0.09
CA ILE A 221 6.48 -14.03 1.12
C ILE A 221 7.51 -15.07 0.66
N HIS A 222 7.21 -15.80 -0.38
CA HIS A 222 8.08 -16.84 -0.96
C HIS A 222 9.05 -16.31 -2.02
N ILE A 223 9.07 -15.00 -2.30
CA ILE A 223 10.08 -14.32 -3.11
C ILE A 223 11.32 -13.96 -2.24
#